data_7b1c5c5ecbb537206b051c0b490ee59a
#
_entry.id   7b1c5c5ecbb537206b051c0b490ee59a
#
_cell.length_a   1.000
_cell.length_b   1.000
_cell.length_c   1.000
_cell.angle_alpha   90.00
_cell.angle_beta   90.00
_cell.angle_gamma   90.00
#
_symmetry.space_group_name_H-M   'P 1'
#
loop_
_entity.id
_entity.type
_entity.pdbx_description
1 polymer ?
#
loop_
_entity_poly.entity_id
_entity_poly.type
_entity_poly.pdbx_seq_one_letter_code
_entity_poly.pdbx_strand_id
1 'polypeptide(L)'
;MISKLSKVPLFKRLIPSLSIRILKFFKKNRGYFKIKDFYMFLDFLDPIDREIILSQEYEKLEINFLLNQLNFFNANFFLDIGSNCGYYSMKIAIEFPEIKIFAFDPNKEACFKFGKTLEKNFKISQKIQLYNFGLSNLN
;
A
#
# COMPACT_ATOMS: atom_id res chain seq x y z
N MET A 1 -21.47 -2.76 3.37
CA MET A 1 -22.06 -2.89 4.70
C MET A 1 -21.00 -2.97 5.81
N ILE A 2 -19.89 -3.66 5.64
CA ILE A 2 -18.77 -3.77 6.61
C ILE A 2 -18.10 -2.39 6.91
N SER A 3 -17.96 -1.50 5.91
CA SER A 3 -17.33 -0.18 6.06
C SER A 3 -18.08 0.81 6.98
N LYS A 4 -19.38 0.63 7.21
CA LYS A 4 -20.17 1.47 8.14
C LYS A 4 -20.03 1.02 9.60
N LEU A 5 -19.86 -0.28 9.84
CA LEU A 5 -19.68 -0.86 11.17
C LEU A 5 -18.32 -0.54 11.79
N SER A 6 -17.27 -0.34 10.96
CA SER A 6 -15.93 -0.02 11.43
C SER A 6 -15.79 1.38 12.05
N LYS A 7 -16.81 2.25 11.95
CA LYS A 7 -16.81 3.61 12.53
C LYS A 7 -17.20 3.64 14.02
N VAL A 8 -17.69 2.54 14.59
CA VAL A 8 -18.04 2.45 16.02
C VAL A 8 -16.82 1.93 16.79
N PRO A 9 -16.33 2.65 17.84
CA PRO A 9 -15.08 2.33 18.54
C PRO A 9 -14.97 0.89 19.05
N LEU A 10 -16.08 0.32 19.51
CA LEU A 10 -16.14 -1.06 20.02
C LEU A 10 -15.93 -2.10 18.92
N PHE A 11 -16.46 -1.86 17.72
CA PHE A 11 -16.34 -2.76 16.57
C PHE A 11 -14.97 -2.65 15.89
N LYS A 12 -14.27 -1.52 16.01
CA LYS A 12 -12.87 -1.38 15.52
C LYS A 12 -11.92 -2.43 16.12
N ARG A 13 -12.16 -2.89 17.35
CA ARG A 13 -11.35 -3.91 18.04
C ARG A 13 -11.84 -5.34 17.81
N LEU A 14 -13.15 -5.55 17.77
CA LEU A 14 -13.73 -6.90 17.70
C LEU A 14 -13.72 -7.50 16.29
N ILE A 15 -14.05 -6.70 15.26
CA ILE A 15 -14.08 -7.18 13.88
C ILE A 15 -12.70 -7.70 13.42
N PRO A 16 -11.57 -6.98 13.64
CA PRO A 16 -10.28 -7.51 13.25
C PRO A 16 -9.91 -8.82 13.98
N SER A 17 -10.24 -8.95 15.28
CA SER A 17 -9.88 -10.16 16.04
C SER A 17 -10.65 -11.40 15.58
N LEU A 18 -11.93 -11.24 15.26
CA LEU A 18 -12.78 -12.34 14.79
C LEU A 18 -12.42 -12.74 13.36
N SER A 19 -12.23 -11.75 12.47
CA SER A 19 -11.82 -12.00 11.08
C SER A 19 -10.43 -12.63 10.98
N ILE A 20 -9.47 -12.24 11.84
CA ILE A 20 -8.16 -12.89 11.92
C ILE A 20 -8.31 -14.37 12.30
N ARG A 21 -9.17 -14.72 13.27
CA ARG A 21 -9.40 -16.12 13.66
C ARG A 21 -10.00 -16.94 12.53
N ILE A 22 -10.98 -16.37 11.82
CA ILE A 22 -11.63 -17.01 10.67
C ILE A 22 -10.62 -17.20 9.53
N LEU A 23 -9.85 -16.17 9.16
CA LEU A 23 -8.88 -16.24 8.08
C LEU A 23 -7.72 -17.18 8.39
N LYS A 24 -7.24 -17.23 9.66
CA LYS A 24 -6.26 -18.24 10.09
C LYS A 24 -6.79 -19.66 9.94
N PHE A 25 -8.05 -19.89 10.28
CA PHE A 25 -8.70 -21.18 10.13
C PHE A 25 -8.73 -21.64 8.67
N PHE A 26 -9.04 -20.74 7.73
CA PHE A 26 -9.07 -21.04 6.31
C PHE A 26 -7.70 -20.96 5.60
N LYS A 27 -6.60 -20.61 6.29
CA LYS A 27 -5.27 -20.37 5.71
C LYS A 27 -5.26 -19.39 4.51
N LYS A 28 -6.25 -18.50 4.43
CA LYS A 28 -6.44 -17.51 3.35
C LYS A 28 -6.28 -16.08 3.88
N ASN A 29 -5.09 -15.78 4.36
CA ASN A 29 -4.79 -14.45 4.90
C ASN A 29 -4.20 -13.47 3.86
N ARG A 30 -3.74 -13.99 2.72
CA ARG A 30 -3.09 -13.20 1.66
C ARG A 30 -3.88 -13.25 0.36
N GLY A 31 -3.88 -12.15 -0.37
CA GLY A 31 -4.54 -12.09 -1.66
C GLY A 31 -4.61 -10.69 -2.24
N TYR A 32 -5.29 -10.60 -3.38
CA TYR A 32 -5.55 -9.31 -4.02
C TYR A 32 -6.80 -8.68 -3.43
N PHE A 33 -6.64 -7.47 -2.92
CA PHE A 33 -7.72 -6.62 -2.43
C PHE A 33 -7.86 -5.40 -3.33
N LYS A 34 -9.10 -5.08 -3.69
CA LYS A 34 -9.37 -3.84 -4.42
C LYS A 34 -9.37 -2.67 -3.42
N ILE A 35 -8.46 -1.73 -3.63
CA ILE A 35 -8.31 -0.52 -2.83
C ILE A 35 -8.69 0.66 -3.72
N LYS A 36 -9.94 1.12 -3.61
CA LYS A 36 -10.51 2.16 -4.48
C LYS A 36 -10.27 1.86 -5.98
N ASP A 37 -9.22 2.45 -6.58
CA ASP A 37 -8.99 2.47 -8.02
C ASP A 37 -7.97 1.43 -8.51
N PHE A 38 -7.31 0.71 -7.60
CA PHE A 38 -6.29 -0.28 -7.92
C PHE A 38 -6.37 -1.52 -7.05
N TYR A 39 -5.64 -2.57 -7.41
CA TYR A 39 -5.52 -3.78 -6.61
C TYR A 39 -4.20 -3.80 -5.85
N MET A 40 -4.21 -4.30 -4.62
CA MET A 40 -3.01 -4.57 -3.85
C MET A 40 -2.97 -6.03 -3.41
N PHE A 41 -1.79 -6.63 -3.46
CA PHE A 41 -1.55 -7.95 -2.86
C PHE A 41 -1.11 -7.75 -1.41
N LEU A 42 -2.00 -8.08 -0.47
CA LEU A 42 -1.87 -7.75 0.94
C LEU A 42 -2.04 -9.00 1.83
N ASP A 43 -1.47 -8.92 3.04
CA ASP A 43 -1.62 -9.93 4.09
C ASP A 43 -2.49 -9.36 5.22
N PHE A 44 -3.68 -9.93 5.43
CA PHE A 44 -4.59 -9.48 6.49
C PHE A 44 -4.02 -9.64 7.91
N LEU A 45 -2.97 -10.45 8.10
CA LEU A 45 -2.28 -10.59 9.38
C LEU A 45 -1.29 -9.46 9.66
N ASP A 46 -0.79 -8.81 8.60
CA ASP A 46 0.04 -7.62 8.72
C ASP A 46 -0.82 -6.43 9.19
N PRO A 47 -0.43 -5.69 10.24
CA PRO A 47 -1.22 -4.58 10.76
C PRO A 47 -1.46 -3.45 9.75
N ILE A 48 -0.45 -3.09 8.96
CA ILE A 48 -0.52 -2.02 7.95
C ILE A 48 -1.44 -2.45 6.80
N ASP A 49 -1.20 -3.64 6.26
CA ASP A 49 -2.01 -4.19 5.17
C ASP A 49 -3.48 -4.31 5.57
N ARG A 50 -3.73 -4.76 6.80
CA ARG A 50 -5.09 -4.86 7.36
C ARG A 50 -5.77 -3.50 7.48
N GLU A 51 -5.04 -2.46 7.89
CA GLU A 51 -5.58 -1.10 7.94
C GLU A 51 -5.97 -0.62 6.55
N ILE A 52 -5.12 -0.81 5.55
CA ILE A 52 -5.40 -0.49 4.15
C ILE A 52 -6.67 -1.22 3.67
N ILE A 53 -6.79 -2.52 3.96
CA ILE A 53 -7.96 -3.34 3.54
C ILE A 53 -9.25 -2.81 4.17
N LEU A 54 -9.24 -2.52 5.48
CA LEU A 54 -10.45 -2.16 6.22
C LEU A 54 -10.86 -0.71 6.01
N SER A 55 -9.91 0.21 5.99
CA SER A 55 -10.19 1.65 5.83
C SER A 55 -10.31 2.08 4.37
N GLN A 56 -9.71 1.33 3.45
CA GLN A 56 -9.52 1.72 2.05
C GLN A 56 -8.66 2.98 1.89
N GLU A 57 -8.05 3.43 2.96
CA GLU A 57 -7.16 4.58 3.07
C GLU A 57 -6.10 4.28 4.13
N TYR A 58 -4.91 4.77 3.92
CA TYR A 58 -3.80 4.67 4.86
C TYR A 58 -3.09 6.00 4.90
N GLU A 59 -2.78 6.50 6.09
CA GLU A 59 -2.07 7.78 6.29
C GLU A 59 -2.62 8.90 5.38
N LYS A 60 -3.93 9.13 5.44
CA LYS A 60 -4.64 10.02 4.49
C LYS A 60 -4.13 11.45 4.51
N LEU A 61 -3.78 11.98 5.68
CA LEU A 61 -3.31 13.36 5.81
C LEU A 61 -1.91 13.50 5.19
N GLU A 62 -1.05 12.53 5.45
CA GLU A 62 0.33 12.45 4.95
C GLU A 62 0.32 12.30 3.41
N ILE A 63 -0.50 11.41 2.88
CA ILE A 63 -0.68 11.26 1.43
C ILE A 63 -1.17 12.56 0.79
N ASN A 64 -2.19 13.20 1.34
CA ASN A 64 -2.71 14.44 0.79
C ASN A 64 -1.67 15.58 0.83
N PHE A 65 -0.92 15.68 1.92
CA PHE A 65 0.19 16.62 2.01
C PHE A 65 1.23 16.35 0.92
N LEU A 66 1.66 15.09 0.77
CA LEU A 66 2.64 14.69 -0.24
C LEU A 66 2.17 15.00 -1.68
N LEU A 67 0.92 14.65 -2.01
CA LEU A 67 0.35 14.94 -3.33
C LEU A 67 0.36 16.45 -3.63
N ASN A 68 0.02 17.28 -2.63
CA ASN A 68 0.09 18.73 -2.76
C ASN A 68 1.52 19.24 -2.99
N GLN A 69 2.52 18.67 -2.29
CA GLN A 69 3.92 19.03 -2.49
C GLN A 69 4.42 18.64 -3.89
N LEU A 70 4.11 17.43 -4.33
CA LEU A 70 4.50 16.96 -5.67
C LEU A 70 3.91 17.86 -6.77
N ASN A 71 2.66 18.26 -6.62
CA ASN A 71 2.02 19.19 -7.54
C ASN A 71 2.65 20.60 -7.49
N PHE A 72 2.89 21.14 -6.28
CA PHE A 72 3.48 22.48 -6.09
C PHE A 72 4.86 22.59 -6.73
N PHE A 73 5.70 21.55 -6.59
CA PHE A 73 7.05 21.52 -7.16
C PHE A 73 7.10 21.00 -8.60
N ASN A 74 6.01 20.67 -9.23
CA ASN A 74 5.95 20.01 -10.56
C ASN A 74 6.93 18.84 -10.65
N ALA A 75 6.89 17.95 -9.67
CA ALA A 75 7.87 16.87 -9.52
C ALA A 75 7.82 15.89 -10.71
N ASN A 76 8.98 15.58 -11.30
CA ASN A 76 9.11 14.64 -12.41
C ASN A 76 9.41 13.22 -11.94
N PHE A 77 9.87 13.06 -10.70
CA PHE A 77 10.16 11.76 -10.09
C PHE A 77 9.87 11.78 -8.60
N PHE A 78 9.67 10.59 -8.05
CA PHE A 78 9.44 10.35 -6.63
C PHE A 78 10.31 9.19 -6.14
N LEU A 79 10.97 9.38 -5.01
CA LEU A 79 11.74 8.33 -4.33
C LEU A 79 10.94 7.84 -3.12
N ASP A 80 10.48 6.58 -3.16
CA ASP A 80 9.74 5.92 -2.09
C ASP A 80 10.71 5.04 -1.29
N ILE A 81 11.26 5.59 -0.21
CA ILE A 81 12.28 4.93 0.61
C ILE A 81 11.58 4.25 1.80
N GLY A 82 11.63 2.92 1.84
CA GLY A 82 10.82 2.11 2.76
C GLY A 82 9.41 1.89 2.21
N SER A 83 9.32 1.55 0.93
CA SER A 83 8.05 1.48 0.19
C SER A 83 7.06 0.43 0.70
N ASN A 84 7.48 -0.53 1.52
CA ASN A 84 6.66 -1.59 2.08
C ASN A 84 5.79 -2.27 1.00
N CYS A 85 4.47 -2.36 1.19
CA CYS A 85 3.53 -2.94 0.20
C CYS A 85 3.26 -2.03 -1.01
N GLY A 86 3.88 -0.84 -1.08
CA GLY A 86 3.80 0.08 -2.22
C GLY A 86 2.58 1.00 -2.24
N TYR A 87 1.90 1.21 -1.11
CA TYR A 87 0.69 2.03 -1.06
C TYR A 87 0.93 3.47 -1.55
N TYR A 88 2.01 4.13 -1.07
CA TYR A 88 2.38 5.48 -1.49
C TYR A 88 2.70 5.54 -2.99
N SER A 89 3.56 4.67 -3.47
CA SER A 89 3.93 4.57 -4.88
C SER A 89 2.70 4.41 -5.79
N MET A 90 1.76 3.53 -5.42
CA MET A 90 0.54 3.29 -6.20
C MET A 90 -0.38 4.52 -6.21
N LYS A 91 -0.56 5.19 -5.06
CA LYS A 91 -1.35 6.42 -4.97
C LYS A 91 -0.78 7.53 -5.83
N ILE A 92 0.53 7.77 -5.74
CA ILE A 92 1.21 8.79 -6.53
C ILE A 92 1.13 8.46 -8.03
N ALA A 93 1.33 7.19 -8.40
CA ALA A 93 1.28 6.77 -9.80
C ALA A 93 -0.10 6.98 -10.46
N ILE A 94 -1.17 6.97 -9.68
CA ILE A 94 -2.53 7.26 -10.18
C ILE A 94 -2.74 8.76 -10.36
N GLU A 95 -2.38 9.55 -9.35
CA GLU A 95 -2.62 11.02 -9.35
C GLU A 95 -1.70 11.75 -10.34
N PHE A 96 -0.48 11.23 -10.57
CA PHE A 96 0.52 11.83 -11.45
C PHE A 96 0.93 10.86 -12.57
N PRO A 97 0.21 10.85 -13.70
CA PRO A 97 0.47 9.89 -14.78
C PRO A 97 1.89 9.95 -15.38
N GLU A 98 2.55 11.10 -15.32
CA GLU A 98 3.87 11.32 -15.94
C GLU A 98 5.05 11.14 -14.97
N ILE A 99 4.78 11.00 -13.65
CA ILE A 99 5.86 10.90 -12.66
C ILE A 99 6.55 9.54 -12.75
N LYS A 100 7.88 9.53 -12.65
CA LYS A 100 8.69 8.31 -12.50
C LYS A 100 8.89 8.01 -11.02
N ILE A 101 8.66 6.76 -10.61
CA ILE A 101 8.73 6.35 -9.21
C ILE A 101 9.83 5.31 -9.05
N PHE A 102 10.73 5.54 -8.08
CA PHE A 102 11.78 4.63 -7.68
C PHE A 102 11.50 4.21 -6.24
N ALA A 103 11.06 2.98 -6.04
CA ALA A 103 10.67 2.43 -4.75
C ALA A 103 11.76 1.50 -4.21
N PHE A 104 12.13 1.69 -2.95
CA PHE A 104 13.20 0.95 -2.30
C PHE A 104 12.69 0.34 -1.00
N ASP A 105 12.95 -0.95 -0.79
CA ASP A 105 12.69 -1.61 0.49
C ASP A 105 13.69 -2.77 0.69
N PRO A 106 14.39 -2.87 1.84
CA PRO A 106 15.28 -3.98 2.13
C PRO A 106 14.54 -5.28 2.46
N ASN A 107 13.26 -5.20 2.82
CA ASN A 107 12.45 -6.35 3.19
C ASN A 107 11.96 -7.11 1.97
N LYS A 108 12.48 -8.33 1.76
CA LYS A 108 12.11 -9.19 0.63
C LYS A 108 10.61 -9.50 0.58
N GLU A 109 9.96 -9.66 1.72
CA GLU A 109 8.53 -9.96 1.78
C GLU A 109 7.68 -8.75 1.37
N ALA A 110 8.07 -7.54 1.78
CA ALA A 110 7.45 -6.30 1.34
C ALA A 110 7.57 -6.14 -0.18
N CYS A 111 8.78 -6.30 -0.71
CA CYS A 111 9.02 -6.27 -2.16
C CYS A 111 8.25 -7.36 -2.92
N PHE A 112 8.11 -8.55 -2.38
CA PHE A 112 7.27 -9.60 -2.99
C PHE A 112 5.80 -9.16 -3.08
N LYS A 113 5.23 -8.64 -1.99
CA LYS A 113 3.85 -8.12 -1.98
C LYS A 113 3.68 -6.99 -2.99
N PHE A 114 4.62 -6.05 -3.01
CA PHE A 114 4.58 -4.92 -3.92
C PHE A 114 4.74 -5.37 -5.39
N GLY A 115 5.66 -6.28 -5.68
CA GLY A 115 5.81 -6.88 -7.02
C GLY A 115 4.51 -7.48 -7.54
N LYS A 116 3.81 -8.26 -6.70
CA LYS A 116 2.47 -8.79 -7.03
C LYS A 116 1.44 -7.69 -7.28
N THR A 117 1.49 -6.61 -6.52
CA THR A 117 0.66 -5.42 -6.75
C THR A 117 0.92 -4.82 -8.13
N LEU A 118 2.20 -4.64 -8.50
CA LEU A 118 2.61 -4.10 -9.80
C LEU A 118 2.14 -4.99 -10.96
N GLU A 119 2.34 -6.32 -10.85
CA GLU A 119 1.86 -7.28 -11.84
C GLU A 119 0.36 -7.14 -12.13
N LYS A 120 -0.46 -6.92 -11.09
CA LYS A 120 -1.92 -6.80 -11.21
C LYS A 120 -2.38 -5.48 -11.83
N ASN A 121 -1.56 -4.43 -11.72
CA ASN A 121 -1.89 -3.07 -12.17
C ASN A 121 -0.95 -2.60 -13.30
N PHE A 122 -0.72 -3.44 -14.29
CA PHE A 122 0.31 -3.25 -15.32
C PHE A 122 0.35 -1.85 -15.94
N LYS A 123 -0.80 -1.24 -16.25
CA LYS A 123 -0.86 0.09 -16.85
C LYS A 123 -0.29 1.20 -15.94
N ILE A 124 -0.54 1.09 -14.62
CA ILE A 124 -0.07 2.05 -13.62
C ILE A 124 1.40 1.80 -13.29
N SER A 125 1.78 0.53 -13.23
CA SER A 125 3.09 0.07 -12.76
C SER A 125 4.26 0.36 -13.70
N GLN A 126 4.02 0.66 -14.98
CA GLN A 126 5.10 0.90 -15.97
C GLN A 126 6.07 2.02 -15.58
N LYS A 127 5.65 2.95 -14.74
CA LYS A 127 6.45 4.08 -14.26
C LYS A 127 7.09 3.85 -12.89
N ILE A 128 6.87 2.65 -12.29
CA ILE A 128 7.37 2.30 -10.96
C ILE A 128 8.51 1.28 -11.11
N GLN A 129 9.67 1.63 -10.60
CA GLN A 129 10.81 0.72 -10.50
C GLN A 129 11.01 0.34 -9.04
N LEU A 130 10.90 -0.96 -8.75
CA LEU A 130 11.04 -1.52 -7.40
C LEU A 130 12.41 -2.13 -7.20
N TYR A 131 13.08 -1.75 -6.12
CA TYR A 131 14.41 -2.21 -5.74
C TYR A 131 14.40 -2.84 -4.35
N ASN A 132 14.87 -4.10 -4.25
CA ASN A 132 14.96 -4.81 -2.98
C ASN A 132 16.30 -4.56 -2.30
N PHE A 133 16.55 -3.33 -1.88
CA PHE A 133 17.67 -2.96 -1.01
C PHE A 133 17.37 -1.67 -0.26
N GLY A 134 18.08 -1.45 0.85
CA GLY A 134 18.04 -0.21 1.61
C GLY A 134 19.07 0.79 1.10
N LEU A 135 18.75 2.07 1.21
CA LEU A 135 19.72 3.14 0.94
C LEU A 135 20.58 3.38 2.19
N SER A 136 21.89 3.47 2.01
CA SER A 136 22.86 3.69 3.09
C SER A 136 24.00 4.56 2.59
N ASN A 137 24.69 5.24 3.51
CA ASN A 137 25.96 5.95 3.28
C ASN A 137 27.19 5.08 3.49
N LEU A 138 26.99 3.79 3.79
CA LEU A 138 28.08 2.82 3.95
C LEU A 138 28.32 2.07 2.64
N ASN A 139 29.55 2.03 2.20
CA ASN A 139 30.04 1.24 1.07
C ASN A 139 30.28 -0.22 1.50
#